data_2b0f907ca65f7f0a34f37575ab520be9
#
_entry.id   2b0f907ca65f7f0a34f37575ab520be9
#
_cell.length_a   1.000
_cell.length_b   1.000
_cell.length_c   1.000
_cell.angle_alpha   90.00
_cell.angle_beta   90.00
_cell.angle_gamma   90.00
#
_symmetry.space_group_name_H-M   'P 1'
#
loop_
_entity.id
_entity.type
_entity.pdbx_description
1 polymer ?
#
loop_
_entity_poly.entity_id
_entity_poly.type
_entity_poly.pdbx_seq_one_letter_code
_entity_poly.pdbx_strand_id
1 'polypeptide(L)'
;MDEALIREQEQQLQKTGKYYKHICWMAVPPLCMACYLYGLRPLLLCGIAMLTGNLCDRLVSLLRHRVYQNSDLSNESFGLVIALLMPVTVDIYVLVAAVLAGVLIGKEVFGGYGSYPFNPAAVGYAVAAVSWPEQMFRYPQPYTAIPLWDASGVPVSSAIEDTLSSGGMLNYSSIALSLGRSEEHT
;
A
#
# COMPACT_ATOMS: atom_id res chain seq x y z
N MET A 1 7.47 -23.67 32.36
CA MET A 1 7.65 -23.01 31.03
C MET A 1 8.84 -22.11 31.22
N ASP A 2 9.95 -22.45 30.55
CA ASP A 2 11.28 -21.94 30.90
C ASP A 2 11.40 -20.43 30.65
N GLU A 3 11.91 -19.71 31.67
CA GLU A 3 12.19 -18.27 31.58
C GLU A 3 13.09 -17.92 30.38
N ALA A 4 13.89 -18.87 29.91
CA ALA A 4 14.72 -18.70 28.72
C ALA A 4 13.88 -18.56 27.44
N LEU A 5 12.81 -19.38 27.28
CA LEU A 5 11.90 -19.29 26.14
C LEU A 5 11.12 -17.97 26.10
N ILE A 6 10.73 -17.48 27.29
CA ILE A 6 10.03 -16.18 27.38
C ILE A 6 10.95 -15.05 26.96
N ARG A 7 12.21 -15.03 27.41
CA ARG A 7 13.20 -14.03 27.03
C ARG A 7 13.54 -14.07 25.53
N GLU A 8 13.63 -15.27 24.95
CA GLU A 8 13.85 -15.40 23.50
C GLU A 8 12.67 -14.84 22.69
N GLN A 9 11.44 -15.13 23.11
CA GLN A 9 10.25 -14.58 22.47
C GLN A 9 10.18 -13.05 22.58
N GLU A 10 10.49 -12.48 23.73
CA GLU A 10 10.54 -11.03 23.91
C GLU A 10 11.63 -10.37 23.04
N GLN A 11 12.80 -10.99 22.91
CA GLN A 11 13.87 -10.51 22.04
C GLN A 11 13.47 -10.57 20.55
N GLN A 12 12.78 -11.62 20.12
CA GLN A 12 12.27 -11.72 18.76
C GLN A 12 11.21 -10.64 18.47
N LEU A 13 10.29 -10.43 19.39
CA LEU A 13 9.28 -9.38 19.29
C LEU A 13 9.91 -7.97 19.17
N GLN A 14 10.92 -7.69 20.00
CA GLN A 14 11.63 -6.41 19.94
C GLN A 14 12.41 -6.21 18.63
N LYS A 15 13.05 -7.27 18.11
CA LYS A 15 13.75 -7.22 16.80
C LYS A 15 12.77 -6.93 15.68
N THR A 16 11.62 -7.57 15.70
CA THR A 16 10.60 -7.43 14.66
C THR A 16 9.94 -6.04 14.70
N GLY A 17 9.67 -5.50 15.90
CA GLY A 17 9.16 -4.13 16.04
C GLY A 17 10.14 -3.07 15.51
N LYS A 18 11.47 -3.26 15.69
CA LYS A 18 12.48 -2.40 15.07
C LYS A 18 12.46 -2.48 13.55
N TYR A 19 12.26 -3.66 12.99
CA TYR A 19 12.18 -3.89 11.54
C TYR A 19 11.05 -3.08 10.90
N TYR A 20 9.85 -3.09 11.46
CA TYR A 20 8.72 -2.31 10.93
C TYR A 20 8.92 -0.80 11.04
N LYS A 21 9.59 -0.33 12.09
CA LYS A 21 10.01 1.08 12.19
C LYS A 21 10.93 1.47 11.05
N HIS A 22 11.90 0.62 10.70
CA HIS A 22 12.79 0.87 9.57
C HIS A 22 12.04 0.90 8.23
N ILE A 23 11.03 0.04 8.02
CA ILE A 23 10.19 0.09 6.82
C ILE A 23 9.46 1.43 6.72
N CYS A 24 8.86 1.91 7.82
CA CYS A 24 8.22 3.22 7.83
C CYS A 24 9.20 4.36 7.48
N TRP A 25 10.41 4.32 8.03
CA TRP A 25 11.45 5.30 7.71
C TRP A 25 11.90 5.24 6.24
N MET A 26 12.06 4.04 5.70
CA MET A 26 12.40 3.84 4.28
C MET A 26 11.28 4.29 3.32
N ALA A 27 10.05 4.33 3.77
CA ALA A 27 8.91 4.80 2.98
C ALA A 27 8.82 6.34 2.90
N VAL A 28 9.52 7.09 3.77
CA VAL A 28 9.49 8.56 3.78
C VAL A 28 10.05 9.18 2.49
N PRO A 29 11.22 8.78 1.95
CA PRO A 29 11.74 9.36 0.72
C PRO A 29 10.80 9.23 -0.49
N PRO A 30 10.25 8.03 -0.83
CA PRO A 30 9.31 7.91 -1.93
C PRO A 30 8.00 8.67 -1.66
N LEU A 31 7.53 8.76 -0.42
CA LEU A 31 6.37 9.57 -0.06
C LEU A 31 6.63 11.07 -0.31
N CYS A 32 7.78 11.58 0.09
CA CYS A 32 8.17 12.97 -0.19
C CYS A 32 8.23 13.25 -1.70
N MET A 33 8.77 12.32 -2.48
CA MET A 33 8.81 12.44 -3.93
C MET A 33 7.40 12.41 -4.54
N ALA A 34 6.53 11.53 -4.07
CA ALA A 34 5.14 11.48 -4.52
C ALA A 34 4.38 12.79 -4.17
N CYS A 35 4.61 13.35 -2.99
CA CYS A 35 4.03 14.64 -2.61
C CYS A 35 4.55 15.80 -3.48
N TYR A 36 5.81 15.77 -3.87
CA TYR A 36 6.38 16.77 -4.78
C TYR A 36 5.76 16.69 -6.18
N LEU A 37 5.51 15.49 -6.69
CA LEU A 37 4.99 15.26 -8.04
C LEU A 37 3.46 15.46 -8.15
N TYR A 38 2.70 15.07 -7.13
CA TYR A 38 1.23 14.96 -7.18
C TYR A 38 0.50 15.78 -6.12
N GLY A 39 1.23 16.55 -5.31
CA GLY A 39 0.65 17.34 -4.23
C GLY A 39 0.39 16.54 -2.96
N LEU A 40 -0.62 16.95 -2.16
CA LEU A 40 -0.87 16.38 -0.83
C LEU A 40 -1.70 15.09 -0.82
N ARG A 41 -2.25 14.68 -1.96
CA ARG A 41 -3.09 13.47 -2.05
C ARG A 41 -2.37 12.17 -1.63
N PRO A 42 -1.09 11.90 -2.02
CA PRO A 42 -0.37 10.72 -1.55
C PRO A 42 -0.25 10.65 -0.03
N LEU A 43 -0.04 11.79 0.63
CA LEU A 43 0.01 11.86 2.09
C LEU A 43 -1.33 11.49 2.72
N LEU A 44 -2.43 11.97 2.14
CA LEU A 44 -3.79 11.65 2.59
C LEU A 44 -4.06 10.14 2.43
N LEU A 45 -3.74 9.55 1.28
CA LEU A 45 -3.91 8.12 1.03
C LEU A 45 -3.10 7.26 2.01
N CYS A 46 -1.82 7.61 2.26
CA CYS A 46 -0.99 6.94 3.26
C CYS A 46 -1.59 7.06 4.66
N GLY A 47 -2.07 8.23 5.05
CA GLY A 47 -2.74 8.44 6.34
C GLY A 47 -3.99 7.57 6.51
N ILE A 48 -4.86 7.52 5.50
CA ILE A 48 -6.06 6.67 5.51
C ILE A 48 -5.68 5.19 5.58
N ALA A 49 -4.68 4.76 4.81
CA ALA A 49 -4.22 3.36 4.82
C ALA A 49 -3.70 2.94 6.20
N MET A 50 -2.88 3.77 6.84
CA MET A 50 -2.37 3.51 8.19
C MET A 50 -3.50 3.45 9.23
N LEU A 51 -4.45 4.39 9.18
CA LEU A 51 -5.61 4.39 10.09
C LEU A 51 -6.49 3.17 9.88
N THR A 52 -6.76 2.80 8.63
CA THR A 52 -7.57 1.62 8.28
C THR A 52 -6.92 0.33 8.79
N GLY A 53 -5.61 0.16 8.56
CA GLY A 53 -4.86 -0.99 9.04
C GLY A 53 -4.90 -1.13 10.56
N ASN A 54 -4.68 -0.04 11.28
CA ASN A 54 -4.71 0.01 12.74
C ASN A 54 -6.12 -0.25 13.30
N LEU A 55 -7.15 0.34 12.69
CA LEU A 55 -8.54 0.13 13.09
C LEU A 55 -8.97 -1.33 12.88
N CYS A 56 -8.58 -1.93 11.75
CA CYS A 56 -8.86 -3.33 11.45
C CYS A 56 -8.25 -4.27 12.49
N ASP A 57 -6.98 -4.06 12.84
CA ASP A 57 -6.29 -4.88 13.85
C ASP A 57 -6.92 -4.76 15.24
N ARG A 58 -7.31 -3.54 15.63
CA ARG A 58 -8.06 -3.32 16.89
C ARG A 58 -9.40 -4.05 16.90
N LEU A 59 -10.12 -3.99 15.79
CA LEU A 59 -11.41 -4.67 15.68
C LEU A 59 -11.25 -6.20 15.77
N VAL A 60 -10.26 -6.75 15.09
CA VAL A 60 -9.97 -8.20 15.12
C VAL A 60 -9.50 -8.64 16.51
N SER A 61 -8.64 -7.86 17.18
CA SER A 61 -8.19 -8.17 18.54
C SER A 61 -9.35 -8.16 19.54
N LEU A 62 -10.29 -7.21 19.38
CA LEU A 62 -11.51 -7.16 20.20
C LEU A 62 -12.40 -8.38 19.97
N LEU A 63 -12.62 -8.77 18.71
CA LEU A 63 -13.45 -9.93 18.36
C LEU A 63 -12.84 -11.27 18.83
N ARG A 64 -11.51 -11.36 18.82
CA ARG A 64 -10.78 -12.56 19.26
C ARG A 64 -10.46 -12.60 20.75
N HIS A 65 -10.86 -11.58 21.51
CA HIS A 65 -10.51 -11.42 22.93
C HIS A 65 -8.99 -11.54 23.20
N ARG A 66 -8.15 -11.10 22.26
CA ARG A 66 -6.70 -11.07 22.43
C ARG A 66 -6.26 -9.72 22.96
N VAL A 67 -5.19 -9.72 23.76
CA VAL A 67 -4.58 -8.46 24.21
C VAL A 67 -3.98 -7.76 23.00
N TYR A 68 -4.48 -6.56 22.71
CA TYR A 68 -3.96 -5.73 21.63
C TYR A 68 -2.54 -5.26 21.95
N GLN A 69 -1.57 -5.66 21.15
CA GLN A 69 -0.18 -5.31 21.32
C GLN A 69 0.15 -4.09 20.43
N ASN A 70 -0.02 -2.91 21.01
CA ASN A 70 0.09 -1.61 20.28
C ASN A 70 1.54 -1.25 19.86
N SER A 71 2.54 -2.10 20.14
CA SER A 71 3.95 -1.75 19.93
C SER A 71 4.51 -2.13 18.56
N ASP A 72 3.73 -2.78 17.70
CA ASP A 72 4.30 -3.49 16.57
C ASP A 72 4.43 -2.67 15.28
N LEU A 73 3.74 -1.55 15.11
CA LEU A 73 3.73 -0.73 13.87
C LEU A 73 3.65 -1.54 12.56
N SER A 74 3.29 -2.83 12.65
CA SER A 74 3.25 -3.73 11.50
C SER A 74 2.12 -3.36 10.52
N ASN A 75 0.95 -3.02 11.06
CA ASN A 75 -0.21 -2.68 10.25
C ASN A 75 -0.05 -1.33 9.58
N GLU A 76 0.54 -0.37 10.29
CA GLU A 76 0.89 0.93 9.72
C GLU A 76 1.90 0.77 8.59
N SER A 77 2.91 -0.08 8.75
CA SER A 77 3.91 -0.32 7.70
C SER A 77 3.29 -1.02 6.48
N PHE A 78 2.41 -2.00 6.67
CA PHE A 78 1.71 -2.66 5.56
C PHE A 78 0.77 -1.71 4.85
N GLY A 79 -0.03 -0.93 5.58
CA GLY A 79 -0.90 0.10 5.01
C GLY A 79 -0.13 1.13 4.20
N LEU A 80 0.99 1.61 4.73
CA LEU A 80 1.87 2.57 4.07
C LEU A 80 2.45 1.99 2.77
N VAL A 81 2.94 0.75 2.79
CA VAL A 81 3.48 0.08 1.60
C VAL A 81 2.39 -0.14 0.55
N ILE A 82 1.19 -0.57 0.94
CA ILE A 82 0.05 -0.71 0.01
C ILE A 82 -0.27 0.63 -0.66
N ALA A 83 -0.38 1.71 0.12
CA ALA A 83 -0.68 3.03 -0.41
C ALA A 83 0.40 3.55 -1.38
N LEU A 84 1.68 3.28 -1.11
CA LEU A 84 2.79 3.67 -2.00
C LEU A 84 2.89 2.81 -3.27
N LEU A 85 2.39 1.58 -3.25
CA LEU A 85 2.33 0.72 -4.44
C LEU A 85 1.18 1.07 -5.37
N MET A 86 0.13 1.72 -4.85
CA MET A 86 -1.04 2.10 -5.63
C MET A 86 -0.84 3.43 -6.36
N PRO A 87 -1.48 3.61 -7.53
CA PRO A 87 -1.47 4.91 -8.20
C PRO A 87 -2.23 5.95 -7.37
N VAL A 88 -1.76 7.20 -7.44
CA VAL A 88 -2.34 8.31 -6.66
C VAL A 88 -3.78 8.66 -7.09
N THR A 89 -4.18 8.21 -8.28
CA THR A 89 -5.55 8.37 -8.83
C THR A 89 -6.57 7.41 -8.24
N VAL A 90 -6.11 6.39 -7.50
CA VAL A 90 -7.01 5.37 -6.92
C VAL A 90 -8.04 6.01 -5.98
N ASP A 91 -9.25 5.48 -6.00
CA ASP A 91 -10.30 5.90 -5.09
C ASP A 91 -10.05 5.39 -3.67
N ILE A 92 -10.47 6.18 -2.69
CA ILE A 92 -10.26 5.89 -1.27
C ILE A 92 -10.87 4.54 -0.88
N TYR A 93 -12.03 4.17 -1.43
CA TYR A 93 -12.68 2.89 -1.09
C TYR A 93 -11.87 1.67 -1.57
N VAL A 94 -11.20 1.77 -2.73
CA VAL A 94 -10.33 0.71 -3.25
C VAL A 94 -9.10 0.53 -2.34
N LEU A 95 -8.49 1.65 -1.92
CA LEU A 95 -7.38 1.63 -0.97
C LEU A 95 -7.80 0.97 0.36
N VAL A 96 -8.95 1.37 0.90
CA VAL A 96 -9.50 0.80 2.14
C VAL A 96 -9.75 -0.71 1.99
N ALA A 97 -10.37 -1.13 0.89
CA ALA A 97 -10.61 -2.55 0.60
C ALA A 97 -9.31 -3.36 0.49
N ALA A 98 -8.29 -2.80 -0.17
CA ALA A 98 -6.97 -3.43 -0.28
C ALA A 98 -6.27 -3.59 1.08
N VAL A 99 -6.28 -2.55 1.91
CA VAL A 99 -5.69 -2.62 3.25
C VAL A 99 -6.43 -3.63 4.13
N LEU A 100 -7.77 -3.64 4.08
CA LEU A 100 -8.58 -4.64 4.79
C LEU A 100 -8.25 -6.06 4.32
N ALA A 101 -8.18 -6.30 3.01
CA ALA A 101 -7.80 -7.60 2.47
C ALA A 101 -6.38 -8.00 2.90
N GLY A 102 -5.42 -7.09 2.84
CA GLY A 102 -4.04 -7.33 3.28
C GLY A 102 -3.96 -7.72 4.74
N VAL A 103 -4.64 -6.99 5.63
CA VAL A 103 -4.62 -7.27 7.07
C VAL A 103 -5.43 -8.53 7.41
N LEU A 104 -6.67 -8.65 6.92
CA LEU A 104 -7.54 -9.79 7.26
C LEU A 104 -7.03 -11.09 6.65
N ILE A 105 -6.84 -11.11 5.33
CA ILE A 105 -6.46 -12.33 4.60
C ILE A 105 -4.97 -12.59 4.74
N GLY A 106 -4.13 -11.57 4.58
CA GLY A 106 -2.68 -11.72 4.59
C GLY A 106 -2.08 -11.96 5.97
N LYS A 107 -2.69 -11.43 7.04
CA LYS A 107 -2.15 -11.50 8.41
C LYS A 107 -3.04 -12.31 9.34
N GLU A 108 -4.31 -11.92 9.52
CA GLU A 108 -5.14 -12.43 10.61
C GLU A 108 -5.63 -13.86 10.40
N VAL A 109 -5.89 -14.28 9.16
CA VAL A 109 -6.32 -15.66 8.84
C VAL A 109 -5.24 -16.67 9.25
N PHE A 110 -3.97 -16.32 9.12
CA PHE A 110 -2.83 -17.20 9.43
C PHE A 110 -2.38 -17.16 10.89
N GLY A 111 -3.10 -16.48 11.77
CA GLY A 111 -2.79 -16.46 13.21
C GLY A 111 -2.24 -15.13 13.72
N GLY A 112 -2.08 -14.13 12.89
CA GLY A 112 -1.62 -12.80 13.26
C GLY A 112 -0.10 -12.65 13.20
N TYR A 113 0.43 -11.82 14.08
CA TYR A 113 1.82 -11.41 14.10
C TYR A 113 2.83 -12.57 14.03
N GLY A 114 3.72 -12.51 13.02
CA GLY A 114 4.82 -13.46 12.87
C GLY A 114 4.47 -14.82 12.23
N SER A 115 3.20 -15.10 11.95
CA SER A 115 2.74 -16.41 11.44
C SER A 115 2.24 -16.37 9.98
N TYR A 116 2.35 -15.24 9.31
CA TYR A 116 1.86 -15.10 7.93
C TYR A 116 2.88 -15.61 6.90
N PRO A 117 2.45 -16.51 5.96
CA PRO A 117 3.33 -17.07 4.94
C PRO A 117 3.59 -16.12 3.77
N PHE A 118 2.69 -15.15 3.56
CA PHE A 118 2.78 -14.15 2.48
C PHE A 118 2.89 -12.75 3.07
N ASN A 119 3.55 -11.85 2.33
CA ASN A 119 3.58 -10.44 2.73
C ASN A 119 2.16 -9.84 2.64
N PRO A 120 1.57 -9.36 3.74
CA PRO A 120 0.23 -8.80 3.75
C PRO A 120 0.04 -7.64 2.77
N ALA A 121 1.08 -6.83 2.54
CA ALA A 121 1.02 -5.76 1.56
C ALA A 121 0.88 -6.29 0.12
N ALA A 122 1.57 -7.38 -0.20
CA ALA A 122 1.43 -8.00 -1.52
C ALA A 122 0.04 -8.61 -1.73
N VAL A 123 -0.54 -9.22 -0.68
CA VAL A 123 -1.90 -9.76 -0.73
C VAL A 123 -2.92 -8.64 -0.97
N GLY A 124 -2.83 -7.55 -0.22
CA GLY A 124 -3.73 -6.39 -0.39
C GLY A 124 -3.65 -5.78 -1.79
N TYR A 125 -2.42 -5.58 -2.29
CA TYR A 125 -2.20 -5.09 -3.65
C TYR A 125 -2.78 -6.04 -4.72
N ALA A 126 -2.53 -7.35 -4.59
CA ALA A 126 -3.02 -8.34 -5.54
C ALA A 126 -4.56 -8.38 -5.59
N VAL A 127 -5.23 -8.33 -4.43
CA VAL A 127 -6.69 -8.26 -4.37
C VAL A 127 -7.22 -7.01 -5.08
N ALA A 128 -6.62 -5.85 -4.85
CA ALA A 128 -7.01 -4.62 -5.52
C ALA A 128 -6.77 -4.68 -7.04
N ALA A 129 -5.62 -5.20 -7.48
CA ALA A 129 -5.27 -5.30 -8.89
C ALA A 129 -6.22 -6.23 -9.67
N VAL A 130 -6.70 -7.29 -9.03
CA VAL A 130 -7.67 -8.22 -9.65
C VAL A 130 -9.09 -7.67 -9.63
N SER A 131 -9.48 -6.99 -8.53
CA SER A 131 -10.86 -6.51 -8.34
C SER A 131 -11.13 -5.20 -9.09
N TRP A 132 -10.15 -4.30 -9.16
CA TRP A 132 -10.27 -2.97 -9.79
C TRP A 132 -9.11 -2.66 -10.73
N PRO A 133 -8.90 -3.47 -11.81
CA PRO A 133 -7.75 -3.30 -12.70
C PRO A 133 -7.72 -1.92 -13.36
N GLU A 134 -8.87 -1.37 -13.75
CA GLU A 134 -8.96 -0.06 -14.38
C GLU A 134 -8.40 1.07 -13.50
N GLN A 135 -8.64 1.02 -12.20
CA GLN A 135 -8.13 2.03 -11.27
C GLN A 135 -6.68 1.78 -10.88
N MET A 136 -6.28 0.51 -10.79
CA MET A 136 -4.92 0.12 -10.38
C MET A 136 -3.85 0.39 -11.43
N PHE A 137 -4.23 0.42 -12.71
CA PHE A 137 -3.29 0.70 -13.82
C PHE A 137 -3.45 2.09 -14.43
N ARG A 138 -4.16 2.98 -13.75
CA ARG A 138 -4.42 4.34 -14.18
C ARG A 138 -3.40 5.30 -13.56
N TYR A 139 -2.30 5.54 -14.26
CA TYR A 139 -1.22 6.40 -13.77
C TYR A 139 -1.40 7.85 -14.23
N PRO A 140 -1.38 8.83 -13.32
CA PRO A 140 -1.49 10.23 -13.67
C PRO A 140 -0.20 10.75 -14.33
N GLN A 141 -0.33 11.82 -15.10
CA GLN A 141 0.84 12.52 -15.61
C GLN A 141 1.65 13.16 -14.46
N PRO A 142 3.00 13.10 -14.50
CA PRO A 142 3.83 13.75 -13.48
C PRO A 142 3.58 15.27 -13.48
N TYR A 143 3.76 15.88 -12.31
CA TYR A 143 3.53 17.32 -12.06
C TYR A 143 2.07 17.77 -12.20
N THR A 144 1.12 16.87 -12.18
CA THR A 144 -0.30 17.20 -12.13
C THR A 144 -0.75 17.27 -10.68
N ALA A 145 -1.21 18.44 -10.23
CA ALA A 145 -1.82 18.57 -8.91
C ALA A 145 -3.17 17.84 -8.88
N ILE A 146 -3.25 16.79 -8.09
CA ILE A 146 -4.44 15.95 -8.01
C ILE A 146 -5.32 16.45 -6.86
N PRO A 147 -6.64 16.65 -7.06
CA PRO A 147 -7.57 17.01 -5.98
C PRO A 147 -7.55 15.96 -4.87
N LEU A 148 -7.74 16.40 -3.62
CA LEU A 148 -7.62 15.52 -2.45
C LEU A 148 -8.67 14.40 -2.44
N TRP A 149 -9.90 14.67 -2.87
CA TRP A 149 -11.04 13.77 -2.71
C TRP A 149 -11.43 13.02 -3.99
N ASP A 150 -11.33 13.66 -5.14
CA ASP A 150 -11.78 13.11 -6.42
C ASP A 150 -10.68 13.21 -7.47
N ALA A 151 -10.31 12.10 -8.07
CA ALA A 151 -9.32 12.01 -9.13
C ALA A 151 -9.94 11.65 -10.49
N SER A 152 -11.27 11.65 -10.62
CA SER A 152 -11.97 11.23 -11.84
C SER A 152 -11.67 12.10 -13.06
N GLY A 153 -11.33 13.37 -12.84
CA GLY A 153 -11.02 14.34 -13.90
C GLY A 153 -9.53 14.52 -14.20
N VAL A 154 -8.65 13.72 -13.60
CA VAL A 154 -7.19 13.88 -13.79
C VAL A 154 -6.75 13.28 -15.12
N PRO A 155 -5.97 14.01 -15.94
CA PRO A 155 -5.43 13.46 -17.18
C PRO A 155 -4.51 12.27 -16.87
N VAL A 156 -4.86 11.13 -17.45
CA VAL A 156 -4.08 9.90 -17.38
C VAL A 156 -3.08 9.91 -18.52
N SER A 157 -1.97 9.24 -18.38
CA SER A 157 -1.01 9.07 -19.46
C SER A 157 -1.69 8.36 -20.63
N SER A 158 -1.96 9.10 -21.71
CA SER A 158 -2.70 8.62 -22.88
C SER A 158 -2.08 7.36 -23.51
N ALA A 159 -0.75 7.25 -23.46
CA ALA A 159 -0.03 6.10 -24.00
C ALA A 159 -0.40 4.75 -23.37
N ILE A 160 -0.78 4.74 -22.09
CA ILE A 160 -1.21 3.51 -21.39
C ILE A 160 -2.69 3.23 -21.70
N GLU A 161 -3.51 4.27 -21.75
CA GLU A 161 -4.94 4.16 -22.02
C GLU A 161 -5.21 3.65 -23.45
N ASP A 162 -4.47 4.17 -24.46
CA ASP A 162 -4.56 3.76 -25.85
C ASP A 162 -4.10 2.32 -26.07
N THR A 163 -3.04 1.88 -25.40
CA THR A 163 -2.56 0.50 -25.49
C THR A 163 -3.46 -0.50 -24.76
N LEU A 164 -4.05 -0.14 -23.61
CA LEU A 164 -5.02 -0.98 -22.92
C LEU A 164 -6.35 -1.10 -23.67
N SER A 165 -6.82 0.00 -24.25
CA SER A 165 -8.08 0.01 -25.03
C SER A 165 -7.94 -0.70 -26.37
N SER A 166 -6.78 -0.67 -27.02
CA SER A 166 -6.51 -1.35 -28.29
C SER A 166 -6.12 -2.82 -28.16
N GLY A 167 -5.96 -3.34 -26.94
CA GLY A 167 -5.46 -4.71 -26.69
C GLY A 167 -4.03 -4.93 -27.17
N GLY A 168 -3.28 -3.84 -27.44
CA GLY A 168 -1.92 -3.88 -27.95
C GLY A 168 -0.88 -4.18 -26.87
N MET A 169 0.25 -4.75 -27.26
CA MET A 169 1.40 -4.87 -26.39
C MET A 169 2.02 -3.48 -26.19
N LEU A 170 2.38 -3.17 -24.92
CA LEU A 170 3.13 -1.97 -24.57
C LEU A 170 4.48 -1.98 -25.30
N ASN A 171 4.64 -1.14 -26.30
CA ASN A 171 5.85 -1.04 -27.11
C ASN A 171 6.89 -0.07 -26.48
N TYR A 172 6.68 0.28 -25.19
CA TYR A 172 7.56 1.18 -24.44
C TYR A 172 8.53 0.38 -23.57
N SER A 173 9.76 0.89 -23.46
CA SER A 173 10.70 0.32 -22.51
C SER A 173 10.16 0.52 -21.07
N SER A 174 10.38 -0.45 -20.19
CA SER A 174 9.98 -0.37 -18.79
C SER A 174 10.52 0.88 -18.08
N ILE A 175 11.65 1.39 -18.54
CA ILE A 175 12.28 2.62 -18.04
C ILE A 175 11.49 3.86 -18.45
N ALA A 176 11.04 3.94 -19.69
CA ALA A 176 10.22 5.07 -20.19
C ALA A 176 8.88 5.13 -19.45
N LEU A 177 8.25 3.97 -19.19
CA LEU A 177 7.04 3.86 -18.38
C LEU A 177 7.25 4.33 -16.94
N SER A 178 8.35 3.93 -16.30
CA SER A 178 8.64 4.31 -14.92
C SER A 178 8.95 5.80 -14.75
N LEU A 179 9.46 6.44 -15.80
CA LEU A 179 9.75 7.88 -15.82
C LEU A 179 8.57 8.75 -16.28
N GLY A 180 7.42 8.15 -16.59
CA GLY A 180 6.23 8.86 -17.06
C GLY A 180 6.45 9.59 -18.40
N ARG A 181 7.45 9.19 -19.16
CA ARG A 181 7.81 9.82 -20.43
C ARG A 181 6.99 9.16 -21.53
N SER A 182 5.87 9.76 -21.88
CA SER A 182 5.23 9.54 -23.17
C SER A 182 6.12 10.22 -24.22
N GLU A 183 6.80 9.45 -25.05
CA GLU A 183 7.42 10.01 -26.25
C GLU A 183 6.29 10.34 -27.25
N GLU A 184 5.65 11.48 -27.04
CA GLU A 184 4.94 12.17 -28.12
C GLU A 184 5.98 12.81 -29.03
N HIS A 185 6.58 12.03 -29.89
CA HIS A 185 7.26 12.58 -31.07
C HIS A 185 7.38 11.51 -32.16
N THR A 186 6.46 11.50 -33.04
CA THR A 186 6.60 11.66 -34.51
C THR A 186 5.27 11.55 -35.18
#